data_a8ed69a7b9be7d09aadb41c715aff245
#
_entry.id   a8ed69a7b9be7d09aadb41c715aff245
#
_cell.length_a   1.000
_cell.length_b   1.000
_cell.length_c   1.000
_cell.angle_alpha   90.00
_cell.angle_beta   90.00
_cell.angle_gamma   90.00
#
_symmetry.space_group_name_H-M   'P 1'
#
loop_
_entity.id
_entity.type
_entity.pdbx_description
1 polymer ?
#
loop_
_entity_poly.entity_id
_entity_poly.type
_entity_poly.pdbx_seq_one_letter_code
_entity_poly.pdbx_strand_id
1 'polypeptide(L)'
;ALASLTSPKLGERQLLPGDEVITVAAGFPTTVNPIVQNQLTPVFLDIELGTYNVNVDLLEAAVSPRTKAIMIAHTLGNPFDLDTVLDVANKHNLWLIEDNCDAVGATYNGRLTGSFGHLATVSFYPAHHITMGEGGCVLTRHSQLKKLVESFRDWGRDCWCDPGVANTCGTRFGWQLGDLPEGYDHKYIYSHIGYNLKMTDMQAAVGVAQLEKLPTFIELRKRNWQLLYDGLKPYEEFFILPQPTPNSDPSWFGFLLSVRPEAPFSRNELVQFLEANQVATRLLFSGNITRQPAYQNVNYRVVGDLSQTDLVMNHTFWIGVYPRITPEMIDYVLTVFARFLEKIKVR
;
A
#
# COMPACT_ATOMS: atom_id res chain seq x y z
N ALA A 1 8.54 -8.21 2.80
CA ALA A 1 8.34 -7.61 4.12
C ALA A 1 7.68 -8.61 5.07
N LEU A 2 6.39 -8.92 4.89
CA LEU A 2 5.65 -9.78 5.85
C LEU A 2 6.32 -11.13 6.10
N ALA A 3 6.76 -11.82 5.05
CA ALA A 3 7.45 -13.11 5.17
C ALA A 3 8.68 -13.05 6.08
N SER A 4 9.41 -11.93 6.13
CA SER A 4 10.55 -11.80 7.03
C SER A 4 10.18 -11.85 8.52
N LEU A 5 8.93 -11.52 8.85
CA LEU A 5 8.41 -11.60 10.21
C LEU A 5 8.03 -13.02 10.65
N THR A 6 8.02 -13.99 9.73
CA THR A 6 7.83 -15.41 10.08
C THR A 6 9.14 -16.12 10.44
N SER A 7 10.26 -15.38 10.48
CA SER A 7 11.58 -15.95 10.80
C SER A 7 11.66 -16.40 12.27
N PRO A 8 12.11 -17.64 12.55
CA PRO A 8 12.37 -18.10 13.91
C PRO A 8 13.40 -17.25 14.67
N LYS A 9 14.24 -16.50 13.95
CA LYS A 9 15.24 -15.59 14.54
C LYS A 9 14.61 -14.40 15.29
N LEU A 10 13.29 -14.21 15.19
CA LEU A 10 12.52 -13.17 15.93
C LEU A 10 12.04 -13.66 17.29
N GLY A 11 12.21 -14.95 17.62
CA GLY A 11 11.80 -15.51 18.92
C GLY A 11 10.30 -15.31 19.17
N GLU A 12 9.93 -14.76 20.31
CA GLU A 12 8.53 -14.54 20.74
C GLU A 12 7.75 -13.57 19.82
N ARG A 13 8.45 -12.76 19.04
CA ARG A 13 7.84 -11.84 18.06
C ARG A 13 7.66 -12.46 16.67
N GLN A 14 8.03 -13.73 16.48
CA GLN A 14 7.78 -14.45 15.23
C GLN A 14 6.28 -14.53 14.94
N LEU A 15 5.91 -14.32 13.68
CA LEU A 15 4.56 -14.60 13.19
C LEU A 15 4.43 -16.11 12.91
N LEU A 16 3.42 -16.73 13.50
CA LEU A 16 3.13 -18.15 13.35
C LEU A 16 1.82 -18.36 12.58
N PRO A 17 1.61 -19.50 11.92
CA PRO A 17 0.34 -19.84 11.30
C PRO A 17 -0.85 -19.64 12.25
N GLY A 18 -1.88 -18.92 11.79
CA GLY A 18 -3.06 -18.56 12.57
C GLY A 18 -2.95 -17.25 13.38
N ASP A 19 -1.76 -16.64 13.45
CA ASP A 19 -1.65 -15.28 14.00
C ASP A 19 -2.41 -14.28 13.12
N GLU A 20 -2.93 -13.23 13.78
CA GLU A 20 -3.76 -12.23 13.12
C GLU A 20 -2.95 -11.01 12.68
N VAL A 21 -3.28 -10.51 11.49
CA VAL A 21 -2.75 -9.27 10.92
C VAL A 21 -3.90 -8.34 10.59
N ILE A 22 -3.94 -7.17 11.23
CA ILE A 22 -4.95 -6.14 10.98
C ILE A 22 -4.64 -5.48 9.63
N THR A 23 -5.69 -5.33 8.80
CA THR A 23 -5.65 -4.66 7.50
C THR A 23 -7.03 -4.09 7.16
N VAL A 24 -7.21 -3.50 5.98
CA VAL A 24 -8.51 -2.97 5.53
C VAL A 24 -9.13 -3.84 4.44
N ALA A 25 -10.47 -3.91 4.42
CA ALA A 25 -11.18 -4.65 3.38
C ALA A 25 -11.21 -3.91 2.03
N ALA A 26 -11.14 -2.57 2.02
CA ALA A 26 -10.93 -1.76 0.83
C ALA A 26 -9.43 -1.72 0.44
N GLY A 27 -8.78 -2.89 0.40
CA GLY A 27 -7.34 -3.05 0.21
C GLY A 27 -6.95 -3.53 -1.19
N PHE A 28 -5.68 -3.32 -1.52
CA PHE A 28 -5.09 -3.91 -2.71
C PHE A 28 -4.66 -5.36 -2.43
N PRO A 29 -4.80 -6.29 -3.39
CA PRO A 29 -4.44 -7.69 -3.16
C PRO A 29 -3.03 -7.91 -2.63
N THR A 30 -2.04 -7.13 -3.06
CA THR A 30 -0.65 -7.32 -2.62
C THR A 30 -0.39 -6.87 -1.17
N THR A 31 -1.28 -6.07 -0.58
CA THR A 31 -1.26 -5.77 0.86
C THR A 31 -1.83 -6.95 1.66
N VAL A 32 -2.79 -7.70 1.11
CA VAL A 32 -3.53 -8.76 1.81
C VAL A 32 -2.99 -10.17 1.51
N ASN A 33 -2.66 -10.45 0.24
CA ASN A 33 -2.18 -11.78 -0.18
C ASN A 33 -1.03 -12.34 0.67
N PRO A 34 -0.01 -11.55 1.05
CA PRO A 34 1.08 -12.08 1.88
C PRO A 34 0.61 -12.61 3.23
N ILE A 35 -0.47 -12.06 3.80
CA ILE A 35 -1.06 -12.52 5.06
C ILE A 35 -1.54 -13.96 4.87
N VAL A 36 -2.35 -14.19 3.83
CA VAL A 36 -2.91 -15.51 3.51
C VAL A 36 -1.82 -16.50 3.08
N GLN A 37 -0.89 -16.06 2.24
CA GLN A 37 0.21 -16.91 1.74
C GLN A 37 1.15 -17.40 2.85
N ASN A 38 1.30 -16.63 3.93
CA ASN A 38 2.06 -17.04 5.11
C ASN A 38 1.20 -17.72 6.18
N GLN A 39 -0.01 -18.18 5.82
CA GLN A 39 -0.95 -18.89 6.71
C GLN A 39 -1.39 -18.06 7.94
N LEU A 40 -1.32 -16.73 7.82
CA LEU A 40 -1.82 -15.80 8.82
C LEU A 40 -3.29 -15.47 8.54
N THR A 41 -3.97 -14.95 9.54
CA THR A 41 -5.39 -14.61 9.45
C THR A 41 -5.57 -13.09 9.27
N PRO A 42 -6.11 -12.62 8.12
CA PRO A 42 -6.45 -11.22 7.96
C PRO A 42 -7.57 -10.81 8.93
N VAL A 43 -7.40 -9.65 9.57
CA VAL A 43 -8.45 -8.98 10.36
C VAL A 43 -8.83 -7.72 9.62
N PHE A 44 -10.00 -7.73 8.99
CA PHE A 44 -10.45 -6.63 8.15
C PHE A 44 -11.18 -5.57 8.94
N LEU A 45 -10.74 -4.34 8.78
CA LEU A 45 -11.42 -3.13 9.25
C LEU A 45 -12.10 -2.43 8.08
N ASP A 46 -13.10 -1.63 8.40
CA ASP A 46 -13.68 -0.67 7.49
C ASP A 46 -12.79 0.56 7.33
N ILE A 47 -13.13 1.41 6.38
CA ILE A 47 -12.44 2.66 6.07
C ILE A 47 -13.34 3.86 6.37
N GLU A 48 -12.77 5.05 6.32
CA GLU A 48 -13.50 6.32 6.38
C GLU A 48 -13.64 6.92 4.99
N LEU A 49 -14.86 7.30 4.62
CA LEU A 49 -15.09 8.04 3.37
C LEU A 49 -14.46 9.43 3.46
N GLY A 50 -13.98 9.89 2.34
CA GLY A 50 -13.22 11.14 2.24
C GLY A 50 -11.73 10.90 2.29
N THR A 51 -11.20 10.36 3.37
CA THR A 51 -9.78 9.95 3.44
C THR A 51 -9.53 8.62 2.74
N TYR A 52 -10.53 7.73 2.73
CA TYR A 52 -10.49 6.36 2.25
C TYR A 52 -9.41 5.50 2.92
N ASN A 53 -8.92 5.95 4.05
CA ASN A 53 -7.98 5.24 4.90
C ASN A 53 -8.73 4.44 5.99
N VAL A 54 -7.99 3.61 6.71
CA VAL A 54 -8.52 2.81 7.81
C VAL A 54 -9.31 3.66 8.79
N ASN A 55 -10.49 3.18 9.21
CA ASN A 55 -11.18 3.74 10.36
C ASN A 55 -10.43 3.36 11.64
N VAL A 56 -9.70 4.31 12.18
CA VAL A 56 -8.82 4.10 13.33
C VAL A 56 -9.57 3.83 14.62
N ASP A 57 -10.85 4.22 14.74
CA ASP A 57 -11.69 3.94 15.89
C ASP A 57 -11.93 2.44 16.09
N LEU A 58 -11.78 1.64 15.03
CA LEU A 58 -11.95 0.19 15.06
C LEU A 58 -10.68 -0.57 15.48
N LEU A 59 -9.51 0.09 15.52
CA LEU A 59 -8.22 -0.57 15.74
C LEU A 59 -8.16 -1.29 17.07
N GLU A 60 -8.57 -0.63 18.16
CA GLU A 60 -8.49 -1.22 19.50
C GLU A 60 -9.38 -2.46 19.62
N ALA A 61 -10.58 -2.43 19.04
CA ALA A 61 -11.50 -3.57 19.00
C ALA A 61 -11.00 -4.72 18.10
N ALA A 62 -10.08 -4.43 17.20
CA ALA A 62 -9.49 -5.42 16.30
C ALA A 62 -8.40 -6.26 16.99
N VAL A 63 -7.83 -5.77 18.09
CA VAL A 63 -6.75 -6.47 18.77
C VAL A 63 -7.28 -7.67 19.55
N SER A 64 -6.65 -8.80 19.37
CA SER A 64 -6.88 -10.04 20.12
C SER A 64 -5.54 -10.62 20.62
N PRO A 65 -5.54 -11.65 21.45
CA PRO A 65 -4.30 -12.33 21.86
C PRO A 65 -3.50 -12.91 20.69
N ARG A 66 -4.14 -13.15 19.53
CA ARG A 66 -3.49 -13.64 18.31
C ARG A 66 -3.01 -12.52 17.40
N THR A 67 -3.39 -11.28 17.63
CA THR A 67 -2.97 -10.15 16.80
C THR A 67 -1.48 -9.87 17.02
N LYS A 68 -0.70 -9.87 15.94
CA LYS A 68 0.76 -9.70 15.98
C LYS A 68 1.26 -8.59 15.07
N ALA A 69 0.47 -8.16 14.08
CA ALA A 69 0.89 -7.14 13.14
C ALA A 69 -0.28 -6.29 12.62
N ILE A 70 0.09 -5.11 12.13
CA ILE A 70 -0.76 -4.22 11.33
C ILE A 70 -0.06 -4.05 9.98
N MET A 71 -0.78 -4.26 8.87
CA MET A 71 -0.28 -4.02 7.51
C MET A 71 -1.34 -3.26 6.72
N ILE A 72 -1.11 -1.98 6.47
CA ILE A 72 -2.08 -1.04 5.89
C ILE A 72 -1.38 -0.19 4.83
N ALA A 73 -2.11 0.13 3.75
CA ALA A 73 -1.64 1.04 2.70
C ALA A 73 -2.01 2.50 3.00
N HIS A 74 -1.16 3.42 2.54
CA HIS A 74 -1.50 4.82 2.40
C HIS A 74 -2.30 5.00 1.12
N THR A 75 -3.62 5.09 1.24
CA THR A 75 -4.56 4.96 0.13
C THR A 75 -4.35 6.03 -0.94
N LEU A 76 -3.98 5.61 -2.14
CA LEU A 76 -3.71 6.48 -3.31
C LEU A 76 -2.85 7.71 -2.99
N GLY A 77 -1.88 7.56 -2.09
CA GLY A 77 -0.94 8.63 -1.74
C GLY A 77 -1.36 9.48 -0.55
N ASN A 78 -2.50 9.20 0.07
CA ASN A 78 -2.98 9.85 1.28
C ASN A 78 -2.54 9.08 2.52
N PRO A 79 -1.65 9.60 3.37
CA PRO A 79 -1.25 8.92 4.59
C PRO A 79 -2.44 8.61 5.50
N PHE A 80 -2.49 7.41 6.07
CA PHE A 80 -3.45 7.13 7.15
C PHE A 80 -3.03 7.83 8.45
N ASP A 81 -3.90 7.88 9.45
CA ASP A 81 -3.59 8.44 10.77
C ASP A 81 -2.50 7.57 11.45
N LEU A 82 -1.25 8.01 11.27
CA LEU A 82 -0.08 7.32 11.77
C LEU A 82 0.07 7.45 13.29
N ASP A 83 -0.40 8.54 13.90
CA ASP A 83 -0.31 8.71 15.34
C ASP A 83 -1.15 7.65 16.05
N THR A 84 -2.42 7.50 15.70
CA THR A 84 -3.32 6.50 16.29
C THR A 84 -2.86 5.07 15.99
N VAL A 85 -2.44 4.78 14.76
CA VAL A 85 -1.96 3.44 14.37
C VAL A 85 -0.69 3.07 15.15
N LEU A 86 0.25 4.01 15.32
CA LEU A 86 1.47 3.79 16.10
C LEU A 86 1.18 3.57 17.58
N ASP A 87 0.25 4.34 18.16
CA ASP A 87 -0.13 4.20 19.57
C ASP A 87 -0.68 2.80 19.85
N VAL A 88 -1.58 2.30 19.00
CA VAL A 88 -2.11 0.93 19.13
C VAL A 88 -1.00 -0.11 18.91
N ALA A 89 -0.17 0.05 17.87
CA ALA A 89 0.92 -0.87 17.59
C ALA A 89 1.92 -0.96 18.76
N ASN A 90 2.29 0.17 19.34
CA ASN A 90 3.20 0.23 20.48
C ASN A 90 2.57 -0.35 21.77
N LYS A 91 1.32 0.02 22.07
CA LYS A 91 0.58 -0.47 23.25
C LYS A 91 0.48 -1.99 23.28
N HIS A 92 0.26 -2.61 22.12
CA HIS A 92 0.06 -4.05 21.99
C HIS A 92 1.29 -4.79 21.44
N ASN A 93 2.45 -4.12 21.33
CA ASN A 93 3.70 -4.68 20.80
C ASN A 93 3.52 -5.35 19.41
N LEU A 94 2.73 -4.74 18.54
CA LEU A 94 2.46 -5.23 17.19
C LEU A 94 3.56 -4.79 16.20
N TRP A 95 3.84 -5.62 15.22
CA TRP A 95 4.59 -5.18 14.05
C TRP A 95 3.74 -4.20 13.23
N LEU A 96 4.33 -3.11 12.77
CA LEU A 96 3.71 -2.21 11.81
C LEU A 96 4.45 -2.28 10.47
N ILE A 97 3.70 -2.59 9.41
CA ILE A 97 4.16 -2.56 8.03
C ILE A 97 3.34 -1.49 7.30
N GLU A 98 4.03 -0.44 6.83
CA GLU A 98 3.42 0.57 5.97
C GLU A 98 3.50 0.09 4.52
N ASP A 99 2.37 -0.08 3.84
CA ASP A 99 2.37 -0.20 2.39
C ASP A 99 2.38 1.21 1.79
N ASN A 100 3.58 1.66 1.42
CA ASN A 100 3.85 3.00 0.92
C ASN A 100 3.99 3.04 -0.62
N CYS A 101 3.45 2.03 -1.31
CA CYS A 101 3.60 1.89 -2.76
C CYS A 101 2.99 3.07 -3.52
N ASP A 102 1.85 3.58 -3.08
CA ASP A 102 1.14 4.71 -3.68
C ASP A 102 1.51 6.08 -3.09
N ALA A 103 2.39 6.13 -2.06
CA ALA A 103 2.59 7.35 -1.26
C ALA A 103 4.05 7.79 -1.16
N VAL A 104 4.87 7.44 -2.16
CA VAL A 104 6.28 7.85 -2.17
C VAL A 104 6.41 9.37 -2.16
N GLY A 105 7.08 9.88 -1.13
CA GLY A 105 7.27 11.31 -0.91
C GLY A 105 6.16 12.02 -0.13
N ALA A 106 5.09 11.32 0.25
CA ALA A 106 4.12 11.86 1.20
C ALA A 106 4.75 12.03 2.59
N THR A 107 4.22 13.01 3.35
CA THR A 107 4.66 13.22 4.73
C THR A 107 3.47 13.23 5.69
N TYR A 108 3.76 12.88 6.93
CA TYR A 108 2.84 12.98 8.06
C TYR A 108 3.58 13.64 9.23
N ASN A 109 3.04 14.70 9.82
CA ASN A 109 3.76 15.56 10.77
C ASN A 109 5.15 15.99 10.26
N GLY A 110 5.29 16.28 8.96
CA GLY A 110 6.55 16.69 8.33
C GLY A 110 7.59 15.56 8.15
N ARG A 111 7.27 14.31 8.48
CA ARG A 111 8.15 13.15 8.34
C ARG A 111 7.66 12.24 7.20
N LEU A 112 8.58 11.73 6.38
CA LEU A 112 8.25 10.86 5.25
C LEU A 112 7.52 9.59 5.68
N THR A 113 6.42 9.25 5.00
CA THR A 113 5.77 7.94 5.11
C THR A 113 6.73 6.82 4.70
N GLY A 114 6.47 5.61 5.19
CA GLY A 114 7.41 4.49 5.04
C GLY A 114 8.59 4.53 6.03
N SER A 115 8.63 5.52 6.94
CA SER A 115 9.66 5.64 7.98
C SER A 115 9.13 5.50 9.40
N PHE A 116 7.83 5.29 9.58
CA PHE A 116 7.17 5.22 10.88
C PHE A 116 7.14 3.80 11.43
N GLY A 117 6.78 2.84 10.61
CA GLY A 117 6.67 1.43 10.99
C GLY A 117 8.01 0.71 11.16
N HIS A 118 7.92 -0.58 11.42
CA HIS A 118 9.09 -1.47 11.50
C HIS A 118 9.62 -1.81 10.11
N LEU A 119 8.71 -1.95 9.16
CA LEU A 119 8.95 -2.21 7.74
C LEU A 119 8.04 -1.31 6.91
N ALA A 120 8.49 -0.97 5.71
CA ALA A 120 7.62 -0.38 4.70
C ALA A 120 7.93 -0.94 3.32
N THR A 121 6.94 -0.92 2.44
CA THR A 121 7.08 -1.34 1.04
C THR A 121 6.95 -0.15 0.13
N VAL A 122 7.76 -0.12 -0.93
CA VAL A 122 7.71 0.88 -2.00
C VAL A 122 7.73 0.14 -3.32
N SER A 123 6.87 0.54 -4.24
CA SER A 123 6.82 -0.02 -5.58
C SER A 123 7.32 0.96 -6.63
N PHE A 124 8.04 0.41 -7.59
CA PHE A 124 8.49 1.09 -8.79
C PHE A 124 7.87 0.50 -10.05
N TYR A 125 6.66 -0.06 -9.91
CA TYR A 125 5.79 -0.46 -11.01
C TYR A 125 5.50 0.75 -11.93
N PRO A 126 5.31 0.56 -13.24
CA PRO A 126 5.21 1.66 -14.22
C PRO A 126 4.23 2.77 -13.88
N ALA A 127 3.12 2.48 -13.20
CA ALA A 127 2.11 3.48 -12.86
C ALA A 127 2.42 4.28 -11.59
N HIS A 128 3.38 3.86 -10.75
CA HIS A 128 3.70 4.54 -9.50
C HIS A 128 4.44 5.86 -9.71
N HIS A 129 4.79 6.54 -8.63
CA HIS A 129 5.38 7.88 -8.65
C HIS A 129 6.65 7.96 -9.49
N ILE A 130 7.51 6.94 -9.39
CA ILE A 130 8.66 6.67 -10.24
C ILE A 130 8.64 5.19 -10.65
N THR A 131 9.33 4.86 -11.73
CA THR A 131 9.33 3.50 -12.27
C THR A 131 10.73 2.98 -12.55
N MET A 132 10.87 1.65 -12.46
CA MET A 132 12.06 0.90 -12.90
C MET A 132 11.69 -0.13 -13.98
N GLY A 133 10.53 0.04 -14.65
CA GLY A 133 9.89 -1.01 -15.45
C GLY A 133 9.12 -1.97 -14.53
N GLU A 134 9.84 -2.77 -13.78
CA GLU A 134 9.37 -3.49 -12.60
C GLU A 134 10.41 -3.34 -11.49
N GLY A 135 9.97 -3.22 -10.25
CA GLY A 135 10.87 -3.08 -9.11
C GLY A 135 10.16 -2.59 -7.86
N GLY A 136 10.90 -2.55 -6.79
CA GLY A 136 10.44 -2.06 -5.50
C GLY A 136 11.52 -2.21 -4.44
N CYS A 137 11.24 -1.71 -3.25
CA CYS A 137 12.12 -1.91 -2.11
C CYS A 137 11.34 -2.11 -0.83
N VAL A 138 11.98 -2.73 0.14
CA VAL A 138 11.53 -2.81 1.53
C VAL A 138 12.43 -1.91 2.35
N LEU A 139 11.82 -1.02 3.11
CA LEU A 139 12.50 -0.07 3.99
C LEU A 139 12.43 -0.57 5.43
N THR A 140 13.53 -0.46 6.14
CA THR A 140 13.60 -0.67 7.59
C THR A 140 14.82 0.01 8.19
N ARG A 141 14.70 0.50 9.41
CA ARG A 141 15.82 1.01 10.22
C ARG A 141 16.36 -0.05 11.22
N HIS A 142 15.75 -1.22 11.25
CA HIS A 142 16.14 -2.31 12.17
C HIS A 142 17.13 -3.24 11.47
N SER A 143 18.37 -3.28 11.94
CA SER A 143 19.43 -4.10 11.34
C SER A 143 19.13 -5.59 11.29
N GLN A 144 18.41 -6.13 12.28
CA GLN A 144 17.95 -7.51 12.28
C GLN A 144 16.94 -7.77 11.17
N LEU A 145 15.91 -6.90 11.04
CA LEU A 145 14.90 -7.03 9.99
C LEU A 145 15.52 -6.88 8.59
N LYS A 146 16.50 -5.97 8.43
CA LYS A 146 17.26 -5.86 7.16
C LYS A 146 17.83 -7.21 6.75
N LYS A 147 18.57 -7.89 7.65
CA LYS A 147 19.17 -9.20 7.36
C LYS A 147 18.12 -10.26 7.01
N LEU A 148 16.98 -10.24 7.69
CA LEU A 148 15.89 -11.18 7.40
C LEU A 148 15.25 -10.91 6.04
N VAL A 149 14.96 -9.64 5.71
CA VAL A 149 14.42 -9.26 4.40
C VAL A 149 15.39 -9.66 3.28
N GLU A 150 16.69 -9.41 3.45
CA GLU A 150 17.71 -9.80 2.49
C GLU A 150 17.78 -11.33 2.33
N SER A 151 17.68 -12.08 3.42
CA SER A 151 17.62 -13.54 3.37
C SER A 151 16.40 -14.03 2.57
N PHE A 152 15.21 -13.53 2.88
CA PHE A 152 14.00 -13.92 2.14
C PHE A 152 14.01 -13.48 0.68
N ARG A 153 14.64 -12.35 0.34
CA ARG A 153 14.85 -11.90 -1.04
C ARG A 153 15.78 -12.85 -1.80
N ASP A 154 16.78 -13.45 -1.13
CA ASP A 154 17.88 -14.23 -1.71
C ASP A 154 17.76 -15.70 -1.34
N TRP A 155 16.68 -16.37 -1.71
CA TRP A 155 16.37 -17.79 -1.53
C TRP A 155 16.31 -18.29 -0.08
N GLY A 156 16.29 -17.41 0.90
CA GLY A 156 16.39 -17.77 2.31
C GLY A 156 17.84 -17.99 2.79
N ARG A 157 18.83 -17.54 2.01
CA ARG A 157 20.25 -17.66 2.33
C ARG A 157 20.59 -16.94 3.63
N ASP A 158 21.42 -17.54 4.45
CA ASP A 158 21.86 -16.98 5.73
C ASP A 158 23.14 -16.11 5.62
N CYS A 159 23.74 -16.03 4.45
CA CYS A 159 24.90 -15.18 4.18
C CYS A 159 24.48 -13.75 3.84
N TRP A 160 25.12 -12.77 4.48
CA TRP A 160 24.90 -11.32 4.27
C TRP A 160 26.11 -10.61 3.64
N CYS A 161 27.04 -11.38 3.01
CA CYS A 161 28.13 -10.78 2.24
C CYS A 161 27.58 -10.10 0.99
N ASP A 162 28.10 -8.94 0.67
CA ASP A 162 27.75 -8.21 -0.56
C ASP A 162 28.09 -9.07 -1.81
N PRO A 163 27.39 -8.87 -2.94
CA PRO A 163 27.68 -9.53 -4.20
C PRO A 163 29.16 -9.34 -4.58
N GLY A 164 29.80 -10.42 -5.01
CA GLY A 164 31.21 -10.42 -5.40
C GLY A 164 32.21 -10.40 -4.23
N VAL A 165 31.77 -10.21 -2.99
CA VAL A 165 32.62 -10.23 -1.80
C VAL A 165 32.43 -11.55 -1.05
N ALA A 166 33.49 -12.07 -0.47
CA ALA A 166 33.45 -13.28 0.32
C ALA A 166 34.01 -13.06 1.72
N ASN A 167 33.43 -13.78 2.69
CA ASN A 167 33.93 -13.86 4.06
C ASN A 167 33.99 -12.51 4.82
N THR A 168 33.07 -11.57 4.53
CA THR A 168 32.95 -10.32 5.30
C THR A 168 32.60 -10.56 6.77
N CYS A 169 31.97 -11.70 7.09
CA CYS A 169 31.69 -12.12 8.47
C CYS A 169 32.93 -12.65 9.21
N GLY A 170 34.02 -12.97 8.51
CA GLY A 170 35.22 -13.60 9.08
C GLY A 170 35.05 -15.07 9.53
N THR A 171 33.86 -15.66 9.27
CA THR A 171 33.47 -16.99 9.81
C THR A 171 32.87 -17.90 8.74
N ARG A 172 33.30 -17.75 7.48
CA ARG A 172 32.70 -18.49 6.34
C ARG A 172 32.55 -19.99 6.57
N PHE A 173 33.53 -20.61 7.23
CA PHE A 173 33.58 -22.07 7.51
C PHE A 173 33.49 -22.37 9.01
N GLY A 174 33.14 -21.37 9.84
CA GLY A 174 33.15 -21.51 11.31
C GLY A 174 31.73 -21.62 11.92
N TRP A 175 30.72 -21.91 11.09
CA TRP A 175 29.35 -22.03 11.55
C TRP A 175 28.88 -23.48 11.56
N GLN A 176 28.13 -23.83 12.61
CA GLN A 176 27.35 -25.06 12.70
C GLN A 176 25.87 -24.67 12.76
N LEU A 177 25.13 -25.01 11.72
CA LEU A 177 23.67 -24.66 11.65
C LEU A 177 22.89 -25.92 11.25
N GLY A 178 21.87 -26.26 12.05
CA GLY A 178 21.07 -27.45 11.87
C GLY A 178 21.95 -28.72 11.88
N ASP A 179 21.61 -29.67 11.03
CA ASP A 179 22.32 -30.95 10.88
C ASP A 179 23.42 -30.92 9.80
N LEU A 180 23.84 -29.70 9.37
CA LEU A 180 24.89 -29.55 8.39
C LEU A 180 26.26 -29.96 8.99
N PRO A 181 27.22 -30.48 8.16
CA PRO A 181 28.54 -30.78 8.64
C PRO A 181 29.28 -29.58 9.22
N GLU A 182 30.14 -29.80 10.22
CA GLU A 182 31.02 -28.76 10.73
C GLU A 182 31.88 -28.18 9.59
N GLY A 183 32.02 -26.83 9.58
CA GLY A 183 32.79 -26.14 8.55
C GLY A 183 32.05 -26.02 7.20
N TYR A 184 30.76 -26.32 7.13
CA TYR A 184 29.99 -26.12 5.89
C TYR A 184 30.05 -24.66 5.44
N ASP A 185 30.21 -24.45 4.12
CA ASP A 185 30.33 -23.08 3.58
C ASP A 185 29.08 -22.25 3.83
N HIS A 186 29.19 -21.18 4.64
CA HIS A 186 28.13 -20.32 5.03
C HIS A 186 27.35 -19.72 3.84
N LYS A 187 27.99 -19.58 2.68
CA LYS A 187 27.32 -19.09 1.47
C LYS A 187 26.23 -20.02 0.93
N TYR A 188 26.22 -21.27 1.36
CA TYR A 188 25.27 -22.30 0.92
C TYR A 188 24.34 -22.77 2.04
N ILE A 189 24.24 -22.00 3.11
CA ILE A 189 23.31 -22.27 4.21
C ILE A 189 22.03 -21.46 3.98
N TYR A 190 20.88 -22.14 4.06
CA TYR A 190 19.55 -21.54 3.88
C TYR A 190 18.75 -21.74 5.16
N SER A 191 18.52 -20.64 5.89
CA SER A 191 17.78 -20.64 7.17
C SER A 191 16.29 -20.35 6.99
N HIS A 192 15.87 -19.99 5.79
CA HIS A 192 14.48 -19.68 5.46
C HIS A 192 14.10 -20.29 4.11
N ILE A 193 12.79 -20.46 3.88
CA ILE A 193 12.23 -20.73 2.56
C ILE A 193 11.94 -19.38 1.93
N GLY A 194 12.87 -18.86 1.13
CA GLY A 194 12.80 -17.53 0.55
C GLY A 194 12.51 -17.52 -0.94
N TYR A 195 12.62 -16.34 -1.52
CA TYR A 195 12.30 -16.03 -2.92
C TYR A 195 13.58 -15.68 -3.70
N ASN A 196 13.46 -15.46 -4.98
CA ASN A 196 14.45 -14.76 -5.78
C ASN A 196 13.85 -13.46 -6.30
N LEU A 197 14.00 -12.37 -5.54
CA LEU A 197 13.37 -11.07 -5.78
C LEU A 197 14.41 -9.95 -6.00
N LYS A 198 15.62 -10.29 -6.45
CA LYS A 198 16.64 -9.30 -6.78
C LYS A 198 16.29 -8.59 -8.09
N MET A 199 16.45 -7.26 -8.10
CA MET A 199 16.44 -6.48 -9.33
C MET A 199 17.80 -6.55 -10.03
N THR A 200 17.84 -6.17 -11.30
CA THR A 200 19.09 -6.02 -12.06
C THR A 200 19.65 -4.60 -11.90
N ASP A 201 20.96 -4.44 -12.15
CA ASP A 201 21.60 -3.12 -12.15
C ASP A 201 21.01 -2.18 -13.20
N MET A 202 20.54 -2.72 -14.32
CA MET A 202 19.83 -1.94 -15.36
C MET A 202 18.53 -1.33 -14.83
N GLN A 203 17.74 -2.10 -14.09
CA GLN A 203 16.52 -1.60 -13.43
C GLN A 203 16.87 -0.55 -12.36
N ALA A 204 17.90 -0.81 -11.54
CA ALA A 204 18.37 0.12 -10.53
C ALA A 204 18.83 1.45 -11.14
N ALA A 205 19.55 1.43 -12.26
CA ALA A 205 19.99 2.63 -12.96
C ALA A 205 18.82 3.49 -13.46
N VAL A 206 17.74 2.86 -13.96
CA VAL A 206 16.50 3.56 -14.30
C VAL A 206 15.90 4.22 -13.06
N GLY A 207 15.84 3.49 -11.93
CA GLY A 207 15.33 4.00 -10.66
C GLY A 207 16.09 5.22 -10.15
N VAL A 208 17.41 5.21 -10.22
CA VAL A 208 18.26 6.35 -9.83
C VAL A 208 17.93 7.58 -10.68
N ALA A 209 17.85 7.44 -12.00
CA ALA A 209 17.49 8.54 -12.90
C ALA A 209 16.05 9.05 -12.68
N GLN A 210 15.13 8.19 -12.26
CA GLN A 210 13.76 8.57 -11.93
C GLN A 210 13.67 9.28 -10.58
N LEU A 211 14.49 8.89 -9.61
CA LEU A 211 14.48 9.47 -8.26
C LEU A 211 14.79 10.99 -8.30
N GLU A 212 15.66 11.42 -9.21
CA GLU A 212 15.96 12.84 -9.41
C GLU A 212 14.76 13.68 -9.85
N LYS A 213 13.77 13.05 -10.50
CA LYS A 213 12.55 13.69 -10.99
C LYS A 213 11.41 13.68 -9.98
N LEU A 214 11.52 12.86 -8.94
CA LEU A 214 10.45 12.61 -7.97
C LEU A 214 9.88 13.89 -7.34
N PRO A 215 10.68 14.86 -6.87
CA PRO A 215 10.16 16.10 -6.28
C PRO A 215 9.22 16.84 -7.24
N THR A 216 9.65 17.02 -8.49
CA THR A 216 8.83 17.67 -9.53
C THR A 216 7.55 16.88 -9.83
N PHE A 217 7.62 15.55 -9.86
CA PHE A 217 6.44 14.72 -10.10
C PHE A 217 5.41 14.83 -8.97
N ILE A 218 5.85 14.92 -7.72
CA ILE A 218 4.98 15.12 -6.57
C ILE A 218 4.23 16.44 -6.69
N GLU A 219 4.94 17.54 -6.95
CA GLU A 219 4.33 18.87 -7.09
C GLU A 219 3.32 18.94 -8.24
N LEU A 220 3.62 18.32 -9.37
CA LEU A 220 2.69 18.28 -10.51
C LEU A 220 1.43 17.45 -10.18
N ARG A 221 1.55 16.35 -9.44
CA ARG A 221 0.42 15.54 -8.97
C ARG A 221 -0.46 16.32 -8.00
N LYS A 222 0.13 17.03 -7.03
CA LYS A 222 -0.57 17.91 -6.10
C LYS A 222 -1.33 19.02 -6.83
N ARG A 223 -0.69 19.68 -7.79
CA ARG A 223 -1.34 20.70 -8.63
C ARG A 223 -2.55 20.11 -9.37
N ASN A 224 -2.39 18.99 -10.04
CA ASN A 224 -3.46 18.37 -10.82
C ASN A 224 -4.62 17.93 -9.92
N TRP A 225 -4.30 17.38 -8.74
CA TRP A 225 -5.30 17.02 -7.75
C TRP A 225 -6.09 18.24 -7.26
N GLN A 226 -5.40 19.34 -6.96
CA GLN A 226 -6.06 20.57 -6.48
C GLN A 226 -6.97 21.17 -7.55
N LEU A 227 -6.54 21.21 -8.81
CA LEU A 227 -7.37 21.69 -9.92
C LEU A 227 -8.65 20.86 -10.08
N LEU A 228 -8.56 19.53 -9.97
CA LEU A 228 -9.74 18.66 -9.99
C LEU A 228 -10.64 18.89 -8.78
N TYR A 229 -10.06 19.05 -7.59
CA TYR A 229 -10.81 19.31 -6.36
C TYR A 229 -11.62 20.62 -6.49
N ASP A 230 -10.96 21.71 -6.87
CA ASP A 230 -11.60 23.01 -7.02
C ASP A 230 -12.70 23.00 -8.09
N GLY A 231 -12.44 22.32 -9.21
CA GLY A 231 -13.40 22.21 -10.31
C GLY A 231 -14.61 21.32 -10.02
N LEU A 232 -14.45 20.30 -9.15
CA LEU A 232 -15.55 19.40 -8.77
C LEU A 232 -16.26 19.81 -7.48
N LYS A 233 -15.70 20.72 -6.70
CA LYS A 233 -16.30 21.24 -5.47
C LYS A 233 -17.73 21.77 -5.64
N PRO A 234 -18.08 22.49 -6.74
CA PRO A 234 -19.44 22.94 -6.97
C PRO A 234 -20.49 21.82 -7.12
N TYR A 235 -20.05 20.57 -7.24
CA TYR A 235 -20.89 19.38 -7.44
C TYR A 235 -20.89 18.43 -6.23
N GLU A 236 -20.54 18.93 -5.04
CA GLU A 236 -20.54 18.14 -3.79
C GLU A 236 -21.92 17.54 -3.45
N GLU A 237 -22.99 18.08 -4.02
CA GLU A 237 -24.34 17.50 -3.91
C GLU A 237 -24.42 16.08 -4.49
N PHE A 238 -23.57 15.75 -5.48
CA PHE A 238 -23.52 14.43 -6.15
C PHE A 238 -22.34 13.58 -5.70
N PHE A 239 -21.30 14.19 -5.15
CA PHE A 239 -20.03 13.53 -4.89
C PHE A 239 -19.56 13.66 -3.44
N ILE A 240 -18.90 12.62 -2.97
CA ILE A 240 -18.01 12.69 -1.80
C ILE A 240 -16.61 12.92 -2.37
N LEU A 241 -16.08 14.13 -2.12
CA LEU A 241 -14.75 14.50 -2.58
C LEU A 241 -13.66 13.96 -1.64
N PRO A 242 -12.46 13.67 -2.17
CA PRO A 242 -11.36 13.18 -1.36
C PRO A 242 -10.81 14.28 -0.44
N GLN A 243 -10.36 13.89 0.74
CA GLN A 243 -9.79 14.80 1.73
C GLN A 243 -8.43 14.26 2.20
N PRO A 244 -7.42 15.13 2.37
CA PRO A 244 -6.18 14.73 3.01
C PRO A 244 -6.44 14.35 4.47
N THR A 245 -5.75 13.33 4.96
CA THR A 245 -5.73 13.03 6.39
C THR A 245 -5.15 14.23 7.16
N PRO A 246 -5.69 14.61 8.32
CA PRO A 246 -5.12 15.68 9.15
C PRO A 246 -3.62 15.46 9.39
N ASN A 247 -2.85 16.54 9.44
CA ASN A 247 -1.41 16.55 9.64
C ASN A 247 -0.58 15.89 8.52
N SER A 248 -1.19 15.51 7.41
CA SER A 248 -0.51 14.92 6.26
C SER A 248 -0.25 15.93 5.14
N ASP A 249 0.77 15.64 4.34
CA ASP A 249 1.01 16.25 3.04
C ASP A 249 1.08 15.11 2.00
N PRO A 250 -0.05 14.78 1.36
CA PRO A 250 -0.15 13.64 0.48
C PRO A 250 0.70 13.77 -0.79
N SER A 251 1.20 12.64 -1.26
CA SER A 251 1.78 12.48 -2.59
C SER A 251 0.76 11.73 -3.46
N TRP A 252 -0.19 12.46 -4.03
CA TRP A 252 -1.36 11.89 -4.66
C TRP A 252 -1.04 10.96 -5.84
N PHE A 253 -1.55 9.73 -5.77
CA PHE A 253 -1.47 8.78 -6.87
C PHE A 253 -2.63 8.95 -7.86
N GLY A 254 -3.83 9.23 -7.36
CA GLY A 254 -5.05 9.47 -8.11
C GLY A 254 -5.98 10.45 -7.42
N PHE A 255 -6.98 10.95 -8.13
CA PHE A 255 -8.08 11.74 -7.59
C PHE A 255 -9.27 10.82 -7.38
N LEU A 256 -9.52 10.44 -6.14
CA LEU A 256 -10.58 9.53 -5.75
C LEU A 256 -11.92 10.26 -5.64
N LEU A 257 -13.00 9.62 -6.05
CA LEU A 257 -14.33 10.24 -6.10
C LEU A 257 -15.39 9.18 -5.84
N SER A 258 -16.33 9.45 -4.92
CA SER A 258 -17.49 8.59 -4.72
C SER A 258 -18.77 9.30 -5.14
N VAL A 259 -19.58 8.63 -5.95
CA VAL A 259 -20.94 9.07 -6.26
C VAL A 259 -21.79 8.85 -5.02
N ARG A 260 -22.52 9.86 -4.56
CA ARG A 260 -23.41 9.73 -3.40
C ARG A 260 -24.52 8.73 -3.70
N PRO A 261 -24.95 7.90 -2.73
CA PRO A 261 -26.05 6.96 -2.94
C PRO A 261 -27.37 7.65 -3.41
N GLU A 262 -27.58 8.89 -3.00
CA GLU A 262 -28.76 9.69 -3.32
C GLU A 262 -28.68 10.38 -4.69
N ALA A 263 -27.53 10.31 -5.36
CA ALA A 263 -27.38 10.93 -6.67
C ALA A 263 -28.34 10.29 -7.70
N PRO A 264 -28.90 11.08 -8.63
CA PRO A 264 -29.86 10.58 -9.63
C PRO A 264 -29.19 9.79 -10.76
N PHE A 265 -27.98 9.33 -10.56
CA PHE A 265 -27.21 8.49 -11.49
C PHE A 265 -26.26 7.57 -10.71
N SER A 266 -25.88 6.48 -11.33
CA SER A 266 -24.92 5.53 -10.76
C SER A 266 -23.48 5.88 -11.13
N ARG A 267 -22.51 5.37 -10.33
CA ARG A 267 -21.09 5.41 -10.69
C ARG A 267 -20.86 4.82 -12.09
N ASN A 268 -21.52 3.71 -12.43
CA ASN A 268 -21.30 3.04 -13.71
C ASN A 268 -21.75 3.91 -14.90
N GLU A 269 -22.87 4.63 -14.80
CA GLU A 269 -23.31 5.57 -15.84
C GLU A 269 -22.27 6.69 -16.04
N LEU A 270 -21.77 7.27 -14.95
CA LEU A 270 -20.74 8.32 -15.02
C LEU A 270 -19.44 7.79 -15.61
N VAL A 271 -18.93 6.66 -15.11
CA VAL A 271 -17.67 6.05 -15.58
C VAL A 271 -17.74 5.72 -17.07
N GLN A 272 -18.83 5.09 -17.53
CA GLN A 272 -19.02 4.81 -18.96
C GLN A 272 -19.04 6.08 -19.82
N PHE A 273 -19.66 7.15 -19.31
CA PHE A 273 -19.64 8.43 -20.03
C PHE A 273 -18.25 9.06 -20.08
N LEU A 274 -17.48 9.01 -18.97
CA LEU A 274 -16.09 9.50 -18.91
C LEU A 274 -15.20 8.73 -19.89
N GLU A 275 -15.23 7.40 -19.86
CA GLU A 275 -14.44 6.53 -20.75
C GLU A 275 -14.81 6.76 -22.24
N ALA A 276 -16.09 6.93 -22.56
CA ALA A 276 -16.54 7.25 -23.92
C ALA A 276 -16.05 8.64 -24.40
N ASN A 277 -15.69 9.53 -23.47
CA ASN A 277 -15.10 10.82 -23.73
C ASN A 277 -13.59 10.86 -23.43
N GLN A 278 -12.91 9.70 -23.49
CA GLN A 278 -11.44 9.56 -23.36
C GLN A 278 -10.88 10.02 -21.99
N VAL A 279 -11.71 10.02 -20.95
CA VAL A 279 -11.29 10.22 -19.57
C VAL A 279 -11.18 8.86 -18.90
N ALA A 280 -9.96 8.35 -18.77
CA ALA A 280 -9.72 7.03 -18.19
C ALA A 280 -10.02 7.01 -16.70
N THR A 281 -10.68 5.95 -16.25
CA THR A 281 -11.07 5.76 -14.86
C THR A 281 -10.55 4.43 -14.30
N ARG A 282 -10.43 4.32 -13.00
CA ARG A 282 -10.08 3.07 -12.30
C ARG A 282 -10.90 2.94 -11.03
N LEU A 283 -11.15 1.72 -10.60
CA LEU A 283 -11.76 1.45 -9.29
C LEU A 283 -10.70 1.56 -8.19
N LEU A 284 -11.14 1.83 -6.96
CA LEU A 284 -10.24 1.79 -5.83
C LEU A 284 -9.93 0.34 -5.49
N PHE A 285 -8.68 -0.07 -5.74
CA PHE A 285 -8.12 -1.37 -5.41
C PHE A 285 -9.06 -2.54 -5.79
N SER A 286 -9.38 -3.40 -4.84
CA SER A 286 -10.32 -4.52 -5.03
C SER A 286 -11.79 -4.16 -4.74
N GLY A 287 -12.07 -2.90 -4.38
CA GLY A 287 -13.35 -2.53 -3.78
C GLY A 287 -13.48 -3.14 -2.38
N ASN A 288 -14.31 -4.16 -2.22
CA ASN A 288 -14.34 -5.00 -1.02
C ASN A 288 -13.65 -6.34 -1.32
N ILE A 289 -12.45 -6.55 -0.78
CA ILE A 289 -11.64 -7.72 -1.06
C ILE A 289 -12.30 -9.02 -0.59
N THR A 290 -13.12 -8.96 0.46
CA THR A 290 -13.82 -10.15 0.98
C THR A 290 -14.86 -10.70 0.00
N ARG A 291 -15.27 -9.89 -0.98
CA ARG A 291 -16.21 -10.29 -2.03
C ARG A 291 -15.52 -10.79 -3.29
N GLN A 292 -14.21 -10.68 -3.38
CA GLN A 292 -13.45 -11.17 -4.51
C GLN A 292 -13.42 -12.71 -4.52
N PRO A 293 -13.50 -13.36 -5.70
CA PRO A 293 -13.57 -14.82 -5.79
C PRO A 293 -12.43 -15.56 -5.06
N ALA A 294 -11.22 -15.00 -5.08
CA ALA A 294 -10.05 -15.59 -4.43
C ALA A 294 -10.16 -15.66 -2.89
N TYR A 295 -11.03 -14.84 -2.29
CA TYR A 295 -11.11 -14.72 -0.82
C TYR A 295 -12.33 -15.42 -0.22
N GLN A 296 -13.22 -15.99 -1.02
CA GLN A 296 -14.45 -16.64 -0.54
C GLN A 296 -14.20 -17.82 0.41
N ASN A 297 -13.06 -18.50 0.25
CA ASN A 297 -12.66 -19.64 1.09
C ASN A 297 -11.47 -19.33 2.01
N VAL A 298 -11.09 -18.05 2.13
CA VAL A 298 -10.04 -17.62 3.04
C VAL A 298 -10.61 -17.44 4.44
N ASN A 299 -9.91 -17.98 5.45
CA ASN A 299 -10.25 -17.70 6.83
C ASN A 299 -9.82 -16.29 7.20
N TYR A 300 -10.76 -15.43 7.61
CA TYR A 300 -10.51 -14.07 8.05
C TYR A 300 -11.49 -13.65 9.15
N ARG A 301 -11.22 -12.57 9.82
CA ARG A 301 -12.12 -11.92 10.78
C ARG A 301 -12.46 -10.51 10.29
N VAL A 302 -13.68 -10.06 10.55
CA VAL A 302 -14.14 -8.69 10.28
C VAL A 302 -14.44 -8.01 11.61
N VAL A 303 -14.10 -6.74 11.73
CA VAL A 303 -14.49 -5.88 12.85
C VAL A 303 -15.37 -4.76 12.32
N GLY A 304 -16.58 -4.65 12.85
CA GLY A 304 -17.63 -3.81 12.27
C GLY A 304 -18.39 -4.51 11.15
N ASP A 305 -18.97 -3.74 10.24
CA ASP A 305 -19.91 -4.22 9.21
C ASP A 305 -19.42 -4.05 7.76
N LEU A 306 -18.29 -3.37 7.54
CA LEU A 306 -17.71 -3.03 6.23
C LEU A 306 -18.64 -2.21 5.32
N SER A 307 -19.57 -1.44 5.89
CA SER A 307 -20.55 -0.67 5.12
C SER A 307 -19.90 0.40 4.24
N GLN A 308 -18.85 1.07 4.72
CA GLN A 308 -18.13 2.06 3.95
C GLN A 308 -17.29 1.40 2.83
N THR A 309 -16.69 0.24 3.11
CA THR A 309 -16.01 -0.58 2.10
C THR A 309 -16.97 -1.03 1.00
N ASP A 310 -18.20 -1.45 1.33
CA ASP A 310 -19.22 -1.79 0.34
C ASP A 310 -19.67 -0.56 -0.48
N LEU A 311 -19.74 0.63 0.14
CA LEU A 311 -19.99 1.87 -0.58
C LEU A 311 -18.83 2.17 -1.57
N VAL A 312 -17.60 2.02 -1.14
CA VAL A 312 -16.43 2.15 -2.01
C VAL A 312 -16.53 1.22 -3.21
N MET A 313 -16.85 -0.04 -3.00
CA MET A 313 -16.98 -1.04 -4.06
C MET A 313 -18.03 -0.63 -5.11
N ASN A 314 -19.16 -0.06 -4.68
CA ASN A 314 -20.30 0.23 -5.56
C ASN A 314 -20.27 1.65 -6.14
N HIS A 315 -19.70 2.61 -5.44
CA HIS A 315 -19.88 4.04 -5.73
C HIS A 315 -18.58 4.78 -6.06
N THR A 316 -17.39 4.18 -5.81
CA THR A 316 -16.11 4.89 -5.90
C THR A 316 -15.34 4.52 -7.16
N PHE A 317 -14.64 5.50 -7.71
CA PHE A 317 -13.65 5.37 -8.77
C PHE A 317 -12.61 6.49 -8.63
N TRP A 318 -11.53 6.43 -9.38
CA TRP A 318 -10.55 7.50 -9.43
C TRP A 318 -10.13 7.83 -10.84
N ILE A 319 -9.66 9.05 -11.05
CA ILE A 319 -9.08 9.57 -12.29
C ILE A 319 -7.64 9.98 -12.05
N GLY A 320 -6.85 9.99 -13.13
CA GLY A 320 -5.42 10.23 -13.03
C GLY A 320 -5.06 11.66 -12.66
N VAL A 321 -3.98 11.81 -11.87
CA VAL A 321 -3.31 13.10 -11.60
C VAL A 321 -1.86 13.07 -12.10
N TYR A 322 -1.58 12.22 -13.07
CA TYR A 322 -0.26 11.94 -13.63
C TYR A 322 0.49 13.22 -14.02
N PRO A 323 1.82 13.31 -13.81
CA PRO A 323 2.59 14.56 -13.97
C PRO A 323 2.51 15.21 -15.36
N ARG A 324 2.22 14.46 -16.41
CA ARG A 324 2.08 15.00 -17.78
C ARG A 324 0.67 15.50 -18.10
N ILE A 325 -0.28 15.36 -17.20
CA ILE A 325 -1.61 15.98 -17.37
C ILE A 325 -1.42 17.49 -17.24
N THR A 326 -1.80 18.22 -18.29
CA THR A 326 -1.73 19.69 -18.33
C THR A 326 -2.98 20.31 -17.74
N PRO A 327 -2.97 21.61 -17.37
CA PRO A 327 -4.18 22.31 -16.96
C PRO A 327 -5.32 22.24 -18.00
N GLU A 328 -5.00 22.34 -19.29
CA GLU A 328 -5.99 22.24 -20.36
C GLU A 328 -6.64 20.86 -20.44
N MET A 329 -5.89 19.78 -20.12
CA MET A 329 -6.45 18.44 -19.98
C MET A 329 -7.38 18.34 -18.76
N ILE A 330 -7.04 18.99 -17.64
CA ILE A 330 -7.93 19.08 -16.48
C ILE A 330 -9.22 19.83 -16.83
N ASP A 331 -9.12 20.98 -17.53
CA ASP A 331 -10.28 21.74 -17.99
C ASP A 331 -11.19 20.90 -18.89
N TYR A 332 -10.60 20.08 -19.75
CA TYR A 332 -11.34 19.12 -20.57
C TYR A 332 -12.08 18.10 -19.69
N VAL A 333 -11.40 17.49 -18.71
CA VAL A 333 -12.03 16.55 -17.77
C VAL A 333 -13.22 17.20 -17.06
N LEU A 334 -13.04 18.39 -16.52
CA LEU A 334 -14.10 19.14 -15.83
C LEU A 334 -15.28 19.47 -16.77
N THR A 335 -15.00 19.82 -18.02
CA THR A 335 -16.02 20.03 -19.05
C THR A 335 -16.82 18.75 -19.31
N VAL A 336 -16.18 17.59 -19.34
CA VAL A 336 -16.87 16.30 -19.53
C VAL A 336 -17.78 16.00 -18.34
N PHE A 337 -17.33 16.25 -17.10
CA PHE A 337 -18.19 16.12 -15.91
C PHE A 337 -19.41 17.06 -15.98
N ALA A 338 -19.20 18.34 -16.31
CA ALA A 338 -20.29 19.33 -16.42
C ALA A 338 -21.33 18.88 -17.47
N ARG A 339 -20.89 18.44 -18.65
CA ARG A 339 -21.77 17.92 -19.72
C ARG A 339 -22.59 16.70 -19.29
N PHE A 340 -22.02 15.80 -18.45
CA PHE A 340 -22.74 14.68 -17.90
C PHE A 340 -23.84 15.17 -16.93
N LEU A 341 -23.48 16.03 -16.00
CA LEU A 341 -24.40 16.54 -14.97
C LEU A 341 -25.52 17.41 -15.56
N GLU A 342 -25.24 18.19 -16.61
CA GLU A 342 -26.27 18.94 -17.35
C GLU A 342 -27.31 18.00 -17.97
N LYS A 343 -26.90 16.88 -18.56
CA LYS A 343 -27.82 15.87 -19.12
C LYS A 343 -28.70 15.23 -18.03
N ILE A 344 -28.19 15.09 -16.81
CA ILE A 344 -28.95 14.55 -15.69
C ILE A 344 -30.02 15.53 -15.21
N LYS A 345 -29.70 16.85 -15.16
CA LYS A 345 -30.67 17.91 -14.74
C LYS A 345 -31.83 18.07 -15.71
N VAL A 346 -31.70 17.61 -16.96
CA VAL A 346 -32.76 17.69 -18.00
C VAL A 346 -33.64 16.44 -18.02
N ARG A 347 -33.25 15.35 -17.35
CA ARG A 347 -34.05 14.14 -17.17
C ARG A 347 -35.02 14.28 -16.02
#